data_07f92d85d468af5dc897ba4b0b35c6db
#
_entry.id   07f92d85d468af5dc897ba4b0b35c6db
#
_cell.length_a   1.000
_cell.length_b   1.000
_cell.length_c   1.000
_cell.angle_alpha   90.00
_cell.angle_beta   90.00
_cell.angle_gamma   90.00
#
_symmetry.space_group_name_H-M   'P 1'
#
loop_
_entity.id
_entity.type
_entity.pdbx_description
1 polymer ?
#
loop_
_entity_poly.entity_id
_entity_poly.type
_entity_poly.pdbx_seq_one_letter_code
_entity_poly.pdbx_strand_id
1 'polypeptide(L)'
;MRKSLLLPLFLFIASPLSAAQPAWVSEVNLKKPGAHLKLRPIQLTYDLSWNGSVVAGQTTFRFGFPDKRYPKSFIAQSFGQTTGIARNLFPFDFNFTSFLRTSDYRPQVFVAEETLKKEHKLTKTEFNKKGVSSTRTKTEFKTKASSTSTTTFPYPQALDAQSAVLWVRSLDLKKGDEAVFVVMPFKSPYLCRVTHLGNEVHSSRRTVKYDMKLQKINKKTLALEDYDKLKSFVIWVSDDAERIPLEFRSKVFVGDVRAVLTSKSYP
;
A
#
# COMPACT_ATOMS: atom_id res chain seq x y z
N MET A 1 -4.01 74.81 -26.90
CA MET A 1 -5.00 73.81 -26.39
C MET A 1 -4.45 72.40 -26.61
N ARG A 2 -3.91 71.76 -25.56
CA ARG A 2 -3.40 70.37 -25.62
C ARG A 2 -4.49 69.47 -25.08
N LYS A 3 -5.02 68.53 -25.92
CA LYS A 3 -5.97 67.50 -25.51
C LYS A 3 -5.18 66.29 -25.00
N SER A 4 -5.27 66.04 -23.66
CA SER A 4 -4.74 64.81 -23.06
C SER A 4 -5.71 63.67 -23.36
N LEU A 5 -5.20 62.60 -24.01
CA LEU A 5 -5.90 61.37 -24.26
C LEU A 5 -5.62 60.44 -23.07
N LEU A 6 -6.61 60.21 -22.22
CA LEU A 6 -6.58 59.22 -21.14
C LEU A 6 -6.90 57.83 -21.76
N LEU A 7 -5.92 56.97 -21.79
CA LEU A 7 -6.08 55.56 -22.20
C LEU A 7 -6.50 54.75 -20.96
N PRO A 8 -7.62 54.01 -20.94
CA PRO A 8 -7.98 53.16 -19.82
C PRO A 8 -7.10 51.88 -19.84
N LEU A 9 -6.35 51.72 -18.75
CA LEU A 9 -5.56 50.49 -18.49
C LEU A 9 -6.51 49.40 -18.04
N PHE A 10 -6.85 48.43 -18.92
CA PHE A 10 -7.58 47.24 -18.59
C PHE A 10 -6.65 46.28 -17.85
N LEU A 11 -6.76 46.18 -16.55
CA LEU A 11 -6.12 45.12 -15.72
C LEU A 11 -6.86 43.81 -15.99
N PHE A 12 -6.29 42.94 -16.81
CA PHE A 12 -6.72 41.54 -16.90
C PHE A 12 -6.31 40.83 -15.62
N ILE A 13 -7.24 40.67 -14.68
CA ILE A 13 -7.09 39.76 -13.54
C ILE A 13 -7.21 38.34 -14.10
N ALA A 14 -6.07 37.71 -14.40
CA ALA A 14 -6.02 36.29 -14.71
C ALA A 14 -6.39 35.52 -13.45
N SER A 15 -7.63 35.05 -13.34
CA SER A 15 -8.05 34.11 -12.30
C SER A 15 -7.19 32.86 -12.43
N PRO A 16 -6.54 32.36 -11.36
CA PRO A 16 -5.82 31.09 -11.44
C PRO A 16 -6.82 30.01 -11.82
N LEU A 17 -6.61 29.37 -12.97
CA LEU A 17 -7.32 28.15 -13.33
C LEU A 17 -7.05 27.14 -12.21
N SER A 18 -8.02 26.94 -11.34
CA SER A 18 -8.00 25.82 -10.39
C SER A 18 -7.98 24.54 -11.24
N ALA A 19 -6.87 23.82 -11.24
CA ALA A 19 -6.79 22.55 -11.93
C ALA A 19 -7.92 21.66 -11.41
N ALA A 20 -8.82 21.25 -12.30
CA ALA A 20 -9.97 20.40 -11.93
C ALA A 20 -9.45 19.14 -11.23
N GLN A 21 -10.05 18.79 -10.10
CA GLN A 21 -9.69 17.57 -9.39
C GLN A 21 -9.94 16.35 -10.30
N PRO A 22 -9.01 15.36 -10.32
CA PRO A 22 -9.21 14.14 -11.08
C PRO A 22 -10.51 13.43 -10.65
N ALA A 23 -11.25 12.87 -11.63
CA ALA A 23 -12.56 12.24 -11.39
C ALA A 23 -12.53 11.17 -10.29
N TRP A 24 -11.45 10.37 -10.21
CA TRP A 24 -11.32 9.31 -9.22
C TRP A 24 -11.28 9.82 -7.76
N VAL A 25 -10.97 11.10 -7.52
CA VAL A 25 -10.96 11.65 -6.16
C VAL A 25 -12.35 11.63 -5.54
N SER A 26 -13.40 11.85 -6.35
CA SER A 26 -14.79 11.76 -5.89
C SER A 26 -15.24 10.34 -5.55
N GLU A 27 -14.57 9.33 -6.11
CA GLU A 27 -14.85 7.92 -5.84
C GLU A 27 -14.27 7.43 -4.50
N VAL A 28 -13.25 8.14 -3.96
CA VAL A 28 -12.63 7.77 -2.68
C VAL A 28 -13.62 7.96 -1.53
N ASN A 29 -14.14 6.84 -1.03
CA ASN A 29 -15.12 6.80 0.05
C ASN A 29 -14.52 6.35 1.39
N LEU A 30 -13.41 5.59 1.40
CA LEU A 30 -12.74 5.17 2.63
C LEU A 30 -11.78 6.27 3.13
N LYS A 31 -12.30 7.15 3.99
CA LYS A 31 -11.55 8.31 4.56
C LYS A 31 -11.02 8.06 5.97
N LYS A 32 -11.45 6.99 6.62
CA LYS A 32 -11.05 6.54 7.95
C LYS A 32 -11.10 5.00 8.02
N PRO A 33 -10.38 4.37 8.95
CA PRO A 33 -10.48 2.92 9.14
C PRO A 33 -11.88 2.51 9.58
N GLY A 34 -12.20 1.23 9.40
CA GLY A 34 -13.48 0.63 9.78
C GLY A 34 -13.61 0.34 11.28
N ALA A 35 -14.67 -0.37 11.66
CA ALA A 35 -15.02 -0.65 13.06
C ALA A 35 -14.00 -1.55 13.78
N HIS A 36 -13.31 -2.43 13.05
CA HIS A 36 -12.34 -3.38 13.63
C HIS A 36 -10.91 -2.80 13.69
N LEU A 37 -10.76 -1.50 14.05
CA LEU A 37 -9.46 -0.84 14.09
C LEU A 37 -8.54 -1.43 15.17
N LYS A 38 -9.07 -1.75 16.36
CA LYS A 38 -8.26 -2.20 17.49
C LYS A 38 -7.38 -3.39 17.14
N LEU A 39 -6.11 -3.30 17.48
CA LEU A 39 -5.10 -4.31 17.25
C LEU A 39 -4.17 -4.33 18.45
N ARG A 40 -4.03 -5.48 19.10
CA ARG A 40 -2.93 -5.71 20.07
C ARG A 40 -1.65 -6.04 19.31
N PRO A 41 -0.46 -5.85 19.91
CA PRO A 41 0.78 -6.27 19.29
C PRO A 41 0.71 -7.75 18.88
N ILE A 42 1.03 -8.02 17.60
CA ILE A 42 0.88 -9.35 17.02
C ILE A 42 1.96 -9.62 15.99
N GLN A 43 2.41 -10.87 15.92
CA GLN A 43 3.25 -11.38 14.84
C GLN A 43 2.52 -12.50 14.11
N LEU A 44 2.52 -12.41 12.78
CA LEU A 44 1.87 -13.34 11.85
C LEU A 44 2.91 -13.85 10.86
N THR A 45 3.08 -15.15 10.74
CA THR A 45 4.00 -15.76 9.78
C THR A 45 3.20 -16.46 8.70
N TYR A 46 3.61 -16.27 7.44
CA TYR A 46 2.94 -16.83 6.26
C TYR A 46 3.95 -17.60 5.42
N ASP A 47 3.56 -18.77 4.96
CA ASP A 47 4.27 -19.47 3.90
C ASP A 47 3.82 -18.93 2.54
N LEU A 48 4.80 -18.63 1.69
CA LEU A 48 4.58 -18.19 0.33
C LEU A 48 4.66 -19.40 -0.60
N SER A 49 3.68 -19.56 -1.48
CA SER A 49 3.67 -20.63 -2.47
C SER A 49 3.29 -20.11 -3.85
N TRP A 50 3.78 -20.81 -4.88
CA TRP A 50 3.38 -20.62 -6.26
C TRP A 50 2.45 -21.75 -6.68
N ASN A 51 1.31 -21.40 -7.27
CA ASN A 51 0.23 -22.31 -7.64
C ASN A 51 -0.24 -23.23 -6.49
N GLY A 52 -0.01 -22.78 -5.23
CA GLY A 52 -0.41 -23.51 -4.03
C GLY A 52 0.40 -24.75 -3.68
N SER A 53 1.40 -25.12 -4.49
CA SER A 53 2.19 -26.35 -4.31
C SER A 53 3.69 -26.12 -4.20
N VAL A 54 4.23 -25.16 -4.92
CA VAL A 54 5.68 -24.87 -4.87
C VAL A 54 5.94 -23.86 -3.76
N VAL A 55 6.69 -24.27 -2.73
CA VAL A 55 7.15 -23.36 -1.66
C VAL A 55 8.08 -22.33 -2.28
N ALA A 56 7.72 -21.05 -2.15
CA ALA A 56 8.44 -19.92 -2.72
C ALA A 56 9.21 -19.10 -1.68
N GLY A 57 8.78 -19.15 -0.41
CA GLY A 57 9.41 -18.38 0.66
C GLY A 57 8.55 -18.31 1.90
N GLN A 58 8.96 -17.42 2.79
CA GLN A 58 8.23 -17.10 4.01
C GLN A 58 8.24 -15.60 4.26
N THR A 59 7.16 -15.08 4.82
CA THR A 59 7.07 -13.69 5.26
C THR A 59 6.47 -13.60 6.65
N THR A 60 6.97 -12.66 7.44
CA THR A 60 6.45 -12.35 8.77
C THR A 60 5.94 -10.91 8.79
N PHE A 61 4.73 -10.73 9.30
CA PHE A 61 4.15 -9.42 9.60
C PHE A 61 4.18 -9.18 11.11
N ARG A 62 4.55 -7.99 11.51
CA ARG A 62 4.52 -7.53 12.90
C ARG A 62 3.73 -6.23 12.97
N PHE A 63 2.70 -6.18 13.79
CA PHE A 63 1.83 -5.01 13.93
C PHE A 63 1.71 -4.61 15.39
N GLY A 64 1.60 -3.30 15.64
CA GLY A 64 1.29 -2.75 16.95
C GLY A 64 2.47 -2.62 17.90
N PHE A 65 3.72 -2.82 17.45
CA PHE A 65 4.91 -2.68 18.28
C PHE A 65 5.30 -1.21 18.43
N PRO A 66 5.59 -0.73 19.65
CA PRO A 66 6.06 0.65 19.85
C PRO A 66 7.47 0.84 19.28
N ASP A 67 7.78 2.07 18.86
CA ASP A 67 9.14 2.47 18.49
C ASP A 67 9.51 3.78 19.20
N LYS A 68 10.70 3.82 19.84
CA LYS A 68 11.17 4.98 20.58
C LYS A 68 11.40 6.23 19.71
N ARG A 69 11.70 6.03 18.41
CA ARG A 69 11.92 7.12 17.44
C ARG A 69 10.62 7.86 17.10
N TYR A 70 9.47 7.18 17.25
CA TYR A 70 8.16 7.72 16.92
C TYR A 70 7.15 7.42 18.04
N PRO A 71 7.22 8.12 19.20
CA PRO A 71 6.47 7.76 20.41
C PRO A 71 4.93 7.77 20.27
N LYS A 72 4.40 8.51 19.28
CA LYS A 72 2.94 8.56 18.97
C LYS A 72 2.54 7.65 17.83
N SER A 73 3.42 6.71 17.46
CA SER A 73 3.24 5.76 16.37
C SER A 73 3.53 4.36 16.86
N PHE A 74 3.08 3.39 16.09
CA PHE A 74 3.51 2.00 16.21
C PHE A 74 4.10 1.52 14.89
N ILE A 75 4.85 0.44 14.96
CA ILE A 75 5.43 -0.21 13.79
C ILE A 75 4.42 -1.20 13.19
N ALA A 76 4.24 -1.10 11.87
CA ALA A 76 3.73 -2.16 11.02
C ALA A 76 4.87 -2.59 10.09
N GLN A 77 5.33 -3.83 10.24
CA GLN A 77 6.49 -4.35 9.52
C GLN A 77 6.15 -5.65 8.81
N SER A 78 6.68 -5.82 7.60
CA SER A 78 6.75 -7.14 6.95
C SER A 78 8.17 -7.40 6.46
N PHE A 79 8.67 -8.58 6.72
CA PHE A 79 9.98 -9.02 6.26
C PHE A 79 9.94 -10.48 5.86
N GLY A 80 10.81 -10.85 4.94
CA GLY A 80 10.82 -12.21 4.42
C GLY A 80 11.85 -12.40 3.33
N GLN A 81 11.86 -13.63 2.80
CA GLN A 81 12.79 -14.03 1.76
C GLN A 81 12.21 -15.15 0.90
N THR A 82 12.71 -15.25 -0.31
CA THR A 82 12.51 -16.46 -1.14
C THR A 82 13.36 -17.60 -0.63
N THR A 83 12.89 -18.85 -0.77
CA THR A 83 13.57 -20.06 -0.33
C THR A 83 13.55 -21.14 -1.42
N GLY A 84 14.34 -22.20 -1.26
CA GLY A 84 14.34 -23.36 -2.15
C GLY A 84 14.61 -23.00 -3.62
N ILE A 85 13.85 -23.58 -4.53
CA ILE A 85 13.96 -23.36 -5.97
C ILE A 85 13.68 -21.88 -6.32
N ALA A 86 12.71 -21.24 -5.67
CA ALA A 86 12.41 -19.84 -5.89
C ALA A 86 13.60 -18.94 -5.57
N ARG A 87 14.39 -19.25 -4.51
CA ARG A 87 15.62 -18.53 -4.16
C ARG A 87 16.68 -18.60 -5.25
N ASN A 88 16.85 -19.77 -5.85
CA ASN A 88 17.84 -19.96 -6.92
C ASN A 88 17.48 -19.16 -8.19
N LEU A 89 16.19 -19.08 -8.52
CA LEU A 89 15.72 -18.36 -9.69
C LEU A 89 15.60 -16.85 -9.46
N PHE A 90 15.02 -16.47 -8.32
CA PHE A 90 14.66 -15.09 -7.95
C PHE A 90 15.04 -14.81 -6.50
N PRO A 91 16.35 -14.68 -6.16
CA PRO A 91 16.75 -14.32 -4.81
C PRO A 91 16.19 -12.94 -4.46
N PHE A 92 15.37 -12.93 -3.42
CA PHE A 92 14.70 -11.71 -2.94
C PHE A 92 14.58 -11.74 -1.43
N ASP A 93 15.19 -10.77 -0.77
CA ASP A 93 15.02 -10.48 0.65
C ASP A 93 14.38 -9.10 0.78
N PHE A 94 13.48 -8.93 1.73
CA PHE A 94 12.84 -7.64 1.96
C PHE A 94 12.57 -7.37 3.43
N ASN A 95 12.57 -6.09 3.76
CA ASN A 95 12.13 -5.57 5.05
C ASN A 95 11.40 -4.24 4.82
N PHE A 96 10.08 -4.24 5.04
CA PHE A 96 9.22 -3.09 4.87
C PHE A 96 8.69 -2.65 6.22
N THR A 97 8.94 -1.42 6.61
CA THR A 97 8.56 -0.87 7.91
C THR A 97 7.79 0.42 7.73
N SER A 98 6.58 0.46 8.28
CA SER A 98 5.75 1.66 8.38
C SER A 98 5.68 2.15 9.81
N PHE A 99 5.79 3.46 9.99
CA PHE A 99 5.50 4.16 11.24
C PHE A 99 4.12 4.77 11.11
N LEU A 100 3.15 4.18 11.81
CA LEU A 100 1.73 4.50 11.70
C LEU A 100 1.24 5.25 12.91
N ARG A 101 0.41 6.27 12.71
CA ARG A 101 -0.26 6.95 13.82
C ARG A 101 -1.15 5.97 14.59
N THR A 102 -1.17 6.07 15.91
CA THR A 102 -1.98 5.19 16.76
C THR A 102 -3.48 5.46 16.65
N SER A 103 -3.89 6.68 16.25
CA SER A 103 -5.28 7.10 16.21
C SER A 103 -6.08 6.56 15.03
N ASP A 104 -5.45 6.44 13.87
CA ASP A 104 -6.14 6.12 12.62
C ASP A 104 -5.30 5.25 11.66
N TYR A 105 -4.15 4.76 12.10
CA TYR A 105 -3.23 3.90 11.34
C TYR A 105 -2.78 4.52 10.01
N ARG A 106 -2.82 5.84 9.89
CA ARG A 106 -2.25 6.54 8.74
C ARG A 106 -0.74 6.53 8.79
N PRO A 107 -0.07 6.33 7.66
CA PRO A 107 1.38 6.32 7.61
C PRO A 107 1.95 7.73 7.80
N GLN A 108 3.10 7.79 8.47
CA GLN A 108 3.94 8.97 8.57
C GLN A 108 5.22 8.77 7.74
N VAL A 109 5.84 7.62 7.91
CA VAL A 109 7.04 7.21 7.17
C VAL A 109 6.93 5.73 6.83
N PHE A 110 7.28 5.38 5.60
CA PHE A 110 7.45 4.01 5.14
C PHE A 110 8.87 3.83 4.63
N VAL A 111 9.54 2.79 5.10
CA VAL A 111 10.89 2.40 4.67
C VAL A 111 10.81 1.01 4.08
N ALA A 112 11.26 0.85 2.84
CA ALA A 112 11.33 -0.43 2.16
C ALA A 112 12.78 -0.71 1.76
N GLU A 113 13.29 -1.82 2.25
CA GLU A 113 14.59 -2.37 1.92
C GLU A 113 14.40 -3.66 1.14
N GLU A 114 15.00 -3.73 -0.05
CA GLU A 114 14.87 -4.85 -0.97
C GLU A 114 16.27 -5.27 -1.44
N THR A 115 16.62 -6.53 -1.27
CA THR A 115 17.84 -7.13 -1.82
C THR A 115 17.47 -8.15 -2.89
N LEU A 116 17.88 -7.86 -4.11
CA LEU A 116 17.68 -8.70 -5.28
C LEU A 116 19.04 -9.30 -5.75
N LYS A 117 19.03 -10.19 -6.73
CA LYS A 117 20.23 -10.86 -7.24
C LYS A 117 21.36 -9.90 -7.61
N LYS A 118 21.06 -8.73 -8.15
CA LYS A 118 22.06 -7.81 -8.73
C LYS A 118 22.11 -6.45 -8.04
N GLU A 119 21.16 -6.14 -7.18
CA GLU A 119 20.98 -4.81 -6.67
C GLU A 119 20.32 -4.78 -5.28
N HIS A 120 20.63 -3.74 -4.53
CA HIS A 120 19.93 -3.36 -3.30
C HIS A 120 19.14 -2.09 -3.56
N LYS A 121 17.92 -2.01 -3.02
CA LYS A 121 17.06 -0.83 -3.09
C LYS A 121 16.64 -0.41 -1.70
N LEU A 122 16.84 0.85 -1.39
CA LEU A 122 16.28 1.49 -0.20
C LEU A 122 15.29 2.56 -0.64
N THR A 123 14.03 2.42 -0.25
CA THR A 123 12.99 3.41 -0.52
C THR A 123 12.50 4.00 0.79
N LYS A 124 12.57 5.32 0.95
CA LYS A 124 11.96 6.06 2.05
C LYS A 124 10.81 6.89 1.50
N THR A 125 9.62 6.73 2.06
CA THR A 125 8.40 7.46 1.67
C THR A 125 7.88 8.22 2.87
N GLU A 126 7.65 9.52 2.71
CA GLU A 126 7.12 10.42 3.73
C GLU A 126 5.71 10.86 3.33
N PHE A 127 4.78 10.79 4.29
CA PHE A 127 3.38 11.15 4.13
C PHE A 127 3.10 12.41 4.95
N ASN A 128 2.68 13.47 4.30
CA ASN A 128 2.45 14.76 4.95
C ASN A 128 1.20 15.47 4.39
N LYS A 129 0.88 16.66 4.91
CA LYS A 129 -0.30 17.44 4.51
C LYS A 129 -0.29 17.87 3.04
N LYS A 130 0.87 17.92 2.38
CA LYS A 130 1.01 18.31 0.96
C LYS A 130 0.93 17.11 0.01
N GLY A 131 1.02 15.89 0.53
CA GLY A 131 1.02 14.66 -0.26
C GLY A 131 2.10 13.68 0.19
N VAL A 132 2.58 12.90 -0.75
CA VAL A 132 3.56 11.83 -0.53
C VAL A 132 4.84 12.15 -1.29
N SER A 133 5.99 11.95 -0.63
CA SER A 133 7.32 12.05 -1.24
C SER A 133 8.06 10.74 -1.03
N SER A 134 8.47 10.08 -2.11
CA SER A 134 9.16 8.78 -2.09
C SER A 134 10.52 8.90 -2.75
N THR A 135 11.59 8.71 -1.97
CA THR A 135 12.98 8.71 -2.45
C THR A 135 13.49 7.28 -2.44
N ARG A 136 13.98 6.82 -3.60
CA ARG A 136 14.61 5.50 -3.77
C ARG A 136 16.06 5.65 -4.15
N THR A 137 16.93 4.99 -3.38
CA THR A 137 18.34 4.75 -3.72
C THR A 137 18.47 3.30 -4.19
N LYS A 138 19.07 3.11 -5.35
CA LYS A 138 19.40 1.80 -5.95
C LYS A 138 20.92 1.70 -5.99
N THR A 139 21.48 0.59 -5.50
CA THR A 139 22.91 0.29 -5.54
C THR A 139 23.12 -1.05 -6.25
N GLU A 140 23.93 -1.07 -7.30
CA GLU A 140 24.29 -2.26 -8.05
C GLU A 140 25.48 -2.98 -7.40
N PHE A 141 25.38 -4.30 -7.19
CA PHE A 141 26.43 -5.04 -6.49
C PHE A 141 27.73 -5.14 -7.28
N LYS A 142 27.65 -5.31 -8.61
CA LYS A 142 28.83 -5.49 -9.47
C LYS A 142 29.63 -4.20 -9.61
N THR A 143 29.00 -3.12 -9.92
CA THR A 143 29.65 -1.82 -10.23
C THR A 143 29.80 -0.93 -9.01
N LYS A 144 29.10 -1.23 -7.90
CA LYS A 144 28.93 -0.36 -6.72
C LYS A 144 28.30 1.00 -7.04
N ALA A 145 27.79 1.16 -8.26
CA ALA A 145 27.13 2.39 -8.67
C ALA A 145 25.82 2.57 -7.93
N SER A 146 25.57 3.77 -7.45
CA SER A 146 24.33 4.16 -6.78
C SER A 146 23.60 5.23 -7.56
N SER A 147 22.28 5.12 -7.62
CA SER A 147 21.40 6.14 -8.20
C SER A 147 20.25 6.44 -7.26
N THR A 148 19.91 7.73 -7.14
CA THR A 148 18.81 8.18 -6.29
C THR A 148 17.77 8.89 -7.15
N SER A 149 16.49 8.63 -6.87
CA SER A 149 15.38 9.28 -7.56
C SER A 149 14.24 9.54 -6.59
N THR A 150 13.68 10.74 -6.65
CA THR A 150 12.53 11.16 -5.84
C THR A 150 11.28 11.25 -6.71
N THR A 151 10.16 10.86 -6.15
CA THR A 151 8.83 10.94 -6.75
C THR A 151 7.89 11.58 -5.75
N THR A 152 7.13 12.57 -6.19
CA THR A 152 6.08 13.20 -5.38
C THR A 152 4.70 12.84 -5.93
N PHE A 153 3.71 12.83 -5.06
CA PHE A 153 2.31 12.61 -5.41
C PHE A 153 1.43 13.53 -4.56
N PRO A 154 0.68 14.48 -5.15
CA PRO A 154 -0.03 15.52 -4.43
C PRO A 154 -1.38 15.04 -3.87
N TYR A 155 -1.37 13.94 -3.13
CA TYR A 155 -2.56 13.38 -2.49
C TYR A 155 -2.23 12.96 -1.05
N PRO A 156 -2.60 13.78 -0.05
CA PRO A 156 -2.17 13.58 1.35
C PRO A 156 -2.88 12.43 2.07
N GLN A 157 -3.95 11.87 1.47
CA GLN A 157 -4.72 10.79 2.08
C GLN A 157 -4.28 9.39 1.61
N ALA A 158 -3.21 9.29 0.83
CA ALA A 158 -2.67 8.01 0.41
C ALA A 158 -2.19 7.18 1.60
N LEU A 159 -2.39 5.87 1.52
CA LEU A 159 -1.87 4.87 2.45
C LEU A 159 -0.60 4.24 1.88
N ASP A 160 0.25 3.67 2.74
CA ASP A 160 1.26 2.72 2.30
C ASP A 160 0.71 1.28 2.29
N ALA A 161 1.55 0.30 1.93
CA ALA A 161 1.12 -1.10 1.85
C ALA A 161 0.66 -1.65 3.21
N GLN A 162 1.35 -1.31 4.31
CA GLN A 162 1.06 -1.84 5.64
C GLN A 162 -0.21 -1.22 6.22
N SER A 163 -0.35 0.10 6.10
CA SER A 163 -1.57 0.80 6.53
C SER A 163 -2.78 0.36 5.72
N ALA A 164 -2.62 0.09 4.41
CA ALA A 164 -3.69 -0.44 3.58
C ALA A 164 -4.18 -1.81 4.07
N VAL A 165 -3.27 -2.75 4.39
CA VAL A 165 -3.64 -4.05 4.97
C VAL A 165 -4.41 -3.87 6.28
N LEU A 166 -3.95 -2.98 7.16
CA LEU A 166 -4.62 -2.72 8.44
C LEU A 166 -5.99 -2.06 8.27
N TRP A 167 -6.14 -1.19 7.28
CA TRP A 167 -7.43 -0.57 6.98
C TRP A 167 -8.40 -1.58 6.37
N VAL A 168 -7.97 -2.42 5.41
CA VAL A 168 -8.80 -3.49 4.85
C VAL A 168 -9.22 -4.48 5.93
N ARG A 169 -8.31 -4.88 6.81
CA ARG A 169 -8.63 -5.72 7.98
C ARG A 169 -9.72 -5.09 8.86
N SER A 170 -9.73 -3.77 9.00
CA SER A 170 -10.67 -3.08 9.88
C SER A 170 -12.07 -2.90 9.30
N LEU A 171 -12.28 -3.21 8.01
CA LEU A 171 -13.56 -2.98 7.33
C LEU A 171 -14.71 -3.77 7.94
N ASP A 172 -15.88 -3.13 7.96
CA ASP A 172 -17.16 -3.72 8.31
C ASP A 172 -18.16 -3.38 7.18
N LEU A 173 -17.97 -4.05 6.05
CA LEU A 173 -18.78 -3.87 4.84
C LEU A 173 -19.86 -4.95 4.76
N LYS A 174 -21.02 -4.62 4.22
CA LYS A 174 -22.02 -5.61 3.80
C LYS A 174 -21.56 -6.26 2.49
N LYS A 175 -22.07 -7.46 2.21
CA LYS A 175 -21.80 -8.15 0.95
C LYS A 175 -22.19 -7.28 -0.24
N GLY A 176 -21.26 -7.09 -1.16
CA GLY A 176 -21.42 -6.23 -2.35
C GLY A 176 -20.97 -4.78 -2.15
N ASP A 177 -20.79 -4.30 -0.92
CA ASP A 177 -20.28 -2.96 -0.67
C ASP A 177 -18.81 -2.85 -1.08
N GLU A 178 -18.42 -1.64 -1.47
CA GLU A 178 -17.06 -1.32 -1.90
C GLU A 178 -16.44 -0.20 -1.08
N ALA A 179 -15.16 -0.38 -0.70
CA ALA A 179 -14.31 0.66 -0.13
C ALA A 179 -13.26 1.06 -1.16
N VAL A 180 -13.14 2.37 -1.42
CA VAL A 180 -12.21 2.95 -2.40
C VAL A 180 -11.24 3.89 -1.69
N PHE A 181 -9.94 3.68 -1.89
CA PHE A 181 -8.89 4.50 -1.31
C PHE A 181 -7.64 4.51 -2.19
N VAL A 182 -6.71 5.40 -1.90
CA VAL A 182 -5.43 5.50 -2.62
C VAL A 182 -4.33 4.82 -1.82
N VAL A 183 -3.54 3.98 -2.48
CA VAL A 183 -2.35 3.36 -1.90
C VAL A 183 -1.10 3.71 -2.72
N MET A 184 -0.02 4.04 -2.03
CA MET A 184 1.30 4.26 -2.64
C MET A 184 2.33 3.34 -1.95
N PRO A 185 2.39 2.05 -2.34
CA PRO A 185 3.21 1.07 -1.64
C PRO A 185 4.72 1.34 -1.79
N PHE A 186 5.13 1.99 -2.90
CA PHE A 186 6.52 2.38 -3.16
C PHE A 186 6.57 3.73 -3.89
N LYS A 187 6.79 3.71 -5.22
CA LYS A 187 6.96 4.92 -6.05
C LYS A 187 5.76 5.22 -6.95
N SER A 188 4.78 4.33 -7.00
CA SER A 188 3.61 4.47 -7.87
C SER A 188 2.35 4.46 -7.03
N PRO A 189 1.47 5.46 -7.20
CA PRO A 189 0.17 5.48 -6.56
C PRO A 189 -0.83 4.63 -7.35
N TYR A 190 -1.79 4.05 -6.62
CA TYR A 190 -2.88 3.24 -7.16
C TYR A 190 -4.19 3.62 -6.49
N LEU A 191 -5.27 3.66 -7.25
CA LEU A 191 -6.63 3.60 -6.74
C LEU A 191 -6.93 2.14 -6.42
N CYS A 192 -7.22 1.85 -5.16
CA CYS A 192 -7.57 0.53 -4.67
C CYS A 192 -9.06 0.47 -4.40
N ARG A 193 -9.73 -0.55 -4.97
CA ARG A 193 -11.12 -0.89 -4.71
C ARG A 193 -11.18 -2.22 -4.00
N VAL A 194 -11.86 -2.27 -2.87
CA VAL A 194 -12.01 -3.46 -2.04
C VAL A 194 -13.49 -3.78 -1.94
N THR A 195 -13.92 -4.90 -2.52
CA THR A 195 -15.31 -5.35 -2.51
C THR A 195 -15.48 -6.52 -1.53
N HIS A 196 -16.46 -6.46 -0.66
CA HIS A 196 -16.83 -7.59 0.20
C HIS A 196 -17.61 -8.63 -0.61
N LEU A 197 -16.99 -9.78 -0.84
CA LEU A 197 -17.61 -10.88 -1.62
C LEU A 197 -18.58 -11.74 -0.78
N GLY A 198 -18.51 -11.64 0.55
CA GLY A 198 -19.34 -12.41 1.48
C GLY A 198 -18.51 -13.16 2.51
N ASN A 199 -19.22 -13.87 3.38
CA ASN A 199 -18.61 -14.72 4.40
C ASN A 199 -18.60 -16.17 3.90
N GLU A 200 -17.53 -16.89 4.14
CA GLU A 200 -17.40 -18.31 3.79
C GLU A 200 -16.53 -19.06 4.81
N VAL A 201 -16.57 -20.37 4.76
CA VAL A 201 -15.59 -21.19 5.50
C VAL A 201 -14.37 -21.38 4.61
N HIS A 202 -13.22 -20.87 5.04
CA HIS A 202 -11.93 -21.01 4.35
C HIS A 202 -10.90 -21.61 5.31
N SER A 203 -10.21 -22.68 4.88
CA SER A 203 -9.24 -23.40 5.74
C SER A 203 -9.83 -23.76 7.12
N SER A 204 -11.05 -24.29 7.14
CA SER A 204 -11.80 -24.70 8.36
C SER A 204 -12.11 -23.57 9.34
N ARG A 205 -12.04 -22.30 8.89
CA ARG A 205 -12.38 -21.12 9.71
C ARG A 205 -13.45 -20.27 9.03
N ARG A 206 -14.32 -19.65 9.83
CA ARG A 206 -15.22 -18.62 9.32
C ARG A 206 -14.41 -17.40 8.90
N THR A 207 -14.65 -16.89 7.70
CA THR A 207 -13.90 -15.79 7.12
C THR A 207 -14.80 -14.78 6.44
N VAL A 208 -14.30 -13.56 6.36
CA VAL A 208 -14.79 -12.52 5.45
C VAL A 208 -13.84 -12.45 4.26
N LYS A 209 -14.39 -12.48 3.07
CA LYS A 209 -13.63 -12.49 1.82
C LYS A 209 -13.74 -11.15 1.13
N TYR A 210 -12.59 -10.56 0.81
CA TYR A 210 -12.49 -9.32 0.06
C TYR A 210 -11.77 -9.56 -1.28
N ASP A 211 -12.34 -9.01 -2.38
CA ASP A 211 -11.64 -8.83 -3.66
C ASP A 211 -11.03 -7.45 -3.71
N MET A 212 -9.81 -7.34 -4.22
CA MET A 212 -9.11 -6.07 -4.37
C MET A 212 -8.70 -5.86 -5.83
N LYS A 213 -9.04 -4.68 -6.36
CA LYS A 213 -8.63 -4.23 -7.69
C LYS A 213 -7.76 -3.01 -7.58
N LEU A 214 -6.74 -2.94 -8.40
CA LEU A 214 -5.81 -1.81 -8.47
C LEU A 214 -5.85 -1.19 -9.86
N GLN A 215 -6.00 0.14 -9.91
CA GLN A 215 -5.77 0.94 -11.10
C GLN A 215 -4.60 1.88 -10.81
N LYS A 216 -3.62 1.93 -11.69
CA LYS A 216 -2.47 2.79 -11.50
C LYS A 216 -2.87 4.25 -11.74
N ILE A 217 -2.40 5.16 -10.89
CA ILE A 217 -2.57 6.60 -11.10
C ILE A 217 -1.31 7.15 -11.76
N ASN A 218 -1.45 7.78 -12.90
CA ASN A 218 -0.35 8.50 -13.54
C ASN A 218 0.07 9.70 -12.69
N LYS A 219 1.32 9.76 -12.28
CA LYS A 219 1.81 10.81 -11.38
C LYS A 219 1.87 12.20 -11.97
N LYS A 220 1.90 12.31 -13.32
CA LYS A 220 1.97 13.58 -14.02
C LYS A 220 0.59 14.10 -14.40
N THR A 221 -0.22 13.24 -15.01
CA THR A 221 -1.56 13.60 -15.51
C THR A 221 -2.67 13.36 -14.49
N LEU A 222 -2.39 12.58 -13.45
CA LEU A 222 -3.33 12.08 -12.45
C LEU A 222 -4.48 11.24 -13.04
N ALA A 223 -4.37 10.83 -14.29
CA ALA A 223 -5.32 9.91 -14.93
C ALA A 223 -5.14 8.47 -14.40
N LEU A 224 -6.23 7.70 -14.44
CA LEU A 224 -6.17 6.26 -14.17
C LEU A 224 -5.61 5.54 -15.40
N GLU A 225 -4.74 4.57 -15.14
CA GLU A 225 -4.15 3.65 -16.11
C GLU A 225 -4.47 2.22 -15.69
N ASP A 226 -4.70 1.33 -16.66
CA ASP A 226 -4.87 -0.09 -16.38
C ASP A 226 -3.60 -0.68 -15.74
N TYR A 227 -3.78 -1.67 -14.89
CA TYR A 227 -2.69 -2.35 -14.20
C TYR A 227 -2.74 -3.86 -14.43
N ASP A 228 -2.17 -4.30 -15.55
CA ASP A 228 -2.22 -5.69 -16.04
C ASP A 228 -1.37 -6.69 -15.25
N LYS A 229 -0.46 -6.18 -14.40
CA LYS A 229 0.46 -7.05 -13.63
C LYS A 229 -0.22 -7.82 -12.51
N LEU A 230 -1.36 -7.33 -12.04
CA LEU A 230 -2.18 -7.94 -11.00
C LEU A 230 -3.58 -8.18 -11.55
N LYS A 231 -3.91 -9.43 -11.87
CA LYS A 231 -5.22 -9.81 -12.44
C LYS A 231 -6.31 -9.92 -11.38
N SER A 232 -5.96 -10.38 -10.19
CA SER A 232 -6.85 -10.42 -9.03
C SER A 232 -6.02 -10.47 -7.75
N PHE A 233 -6.59 -9.93 -6.68
CA PHE A 233 -6.02 -10.03 -5.35
C PHE A 233 -7.16 -10.25 -4.36
N VAL A 234 -7.14 -11.38 -3.66
CA VAL A 234 -8.18 -11.77 -2.71
C VAL A 234 -7.55 -11.91 -1.33
N ILE A 235 -8.26 -11.41 -0.31
CA ILE A 235 -7.87 -11.56 1.10
C ILE A 235 -9.01 -12.27 1.82
N TRP A 236 -8.66 -13.29 2.61
CA TRP A 236 -9.53 -13.88 3.63
C TRP A 236 -9.08 -13.41 5.00
N VAL A 237 -9.96 -12.75 5.73
CA VAL A 237 -9.73 -12.38 7.14
C VAL A 237 -10.63 -13.20 8.05
N SER A 238 -10.20 -13.48 9.27
CA SER A 238 -11.04 -14.19 10.25
C SER A 238 -12.34 -13.42 10.51
N ASP A 239 -13.47 -14.14 10.66
CA ASP A 239 -14.76 -13.53 10.96
C ASP A 239 -14.94 -13.43 12.48
N ASP A 240 -14.06 -12.66 13.11
CA ASP A 240 -14.04 -12.34 14.53
C ASP A 240 -13.59 -10.87 14.76
N ALA A 241 -13.50 -10.43 15.99
CA ALA A 241 -13.12 -9.07 16.35
C ALA A 241 -11.67 -8.71 15.94
N GLU A 242 -10.79 -9.69 15.79
CA GLU A 242 -9.39 -9.44 15.40
C GLU A 242 -9.21 -9.27 13.91
N ARG A 243 -10.10 -9.85 13.07
CA ARG A 243 -10.03 -9.77 11.61
C ARG A 243 -8.62 -10.10 11.07
N ILE A 244 -8.02 -11.20 11.57
CA ILE A 244 -6.67 -11.60 11.19
C ILE A 244 -6.67 -12.06 9.73
N PRO A 245 -5.80 -11.53 8.86
CA PRO A 245 -5.62 -12.05 7.52
C PRO A 245 -5.13 -13.50 7.58
N LEU A 246 -5.89 -14.43 7.00
CA LEU A 246 -5.57 -15.87 6.99
C LEU A 246 -4.88 -16.27 5.70
N GLU A 247 -5.28 -15.68 4.58
CA GLU A 247 -4.66 -15.91 3.29
C GLU A 247 -4.73 -14.65 2.42
N PHE A 248 -3.64 -14.40 1.70
CA PHE A 248 -3.59 -13.49 0.56
C PHE A 248 -3.37 -14.33 -0.69
N ARG A 249 -4.17 -14.10 -1.72
CA ARG A 249 -4.03 -14.78 -3.01
C ARG A 249 -4.02 -13.78 -4.14
N SER A 250 -2.99 -13.86 -4.97
CA SER A 250 -2.80 -12.96 -6.10
C SER A 250 -2.64 -13.75 -7.38
N LYS A 251 -3.47 -13.45 -8.38
CA LYS A 251 -3.28 -13.95 -9.75
C LYS A 251 -2.42 -12.96 -10.52
N VAL A 252 -1.20 -13.35 -10.83
CA VAL A 252 -0.27 -12.58 -11.67
C VAL A 252 -0.09 -13.27 -13.03
N PHE A 253 0.63 -12.64 -13.96
CA PHE A 253 0.79 -13.18 -15.31
C PHE A 253 1.49 -14.57 -15.36
N VAL A 254 2.29 -14.89 -14.35
CA VAL A 254 3.03 -16.16 -14.24
C VAL A 254 2.33 -17.22 -13.39
N GLY A 255 1.13 -16.97 -12.88
CA GLY A 255 0.37 -17.94 -12.08
C GLY A 255 -0.24 -17.37 -10.81
N ASP A 256 -0.54 -18.23 -9.87
CA ASP A 256 -1.19 -17.94 -8.59
C ASP A 256 -0.14 -17.87 -7.47
N VAL A 257 -0.03 -16.74 -6.80
CA VAL A 257 0.83 -16.55 -5.62
C VAL A 257 -0.04 -16.51 -4.39
N ARG A 258 0.30 -17.32 -3.38
CA ARG A 258 -0.43 -17.40 -2.12
C ARG A 258 0.50 -17.12 -0.95
N ALA A 259 -0.02 -16.40 0.03
CA ALA A 259 0.56 -16.27 1.36
C ALA A 259 -0.45 -16.80 2.36
N VAL A 260 -0.18 -17.95 2.97
CA VAL A 260 -1.08 -18.66 3.90
C VAL A 260 -0.53 -18.54 5.31
N LEU A 261 -1.37 -18.11 6.28
CA LEU A 261 -0.99 -17.98 7.67
C LEU A 261 -0.64 -19.33 8.28
N THR A 262 0.58 -19.48 8.77
CA THR A 262 1.09 -20.70 9.42
C THR A 262 1.31 -20.52 10.92
N SER A 263 1.58 -19.29 11.39
CA SER A 263 1.78 -19.02 12.81
C SER A 263 1.24 -17.66 13.22
N LYS A 264 0.69 -17.60 14.42
CA LYS A 264 0.22 -16.38 15.08
C LYS A 264 0.75 -16.37 16.51
N SER A 265 1.42 -15.29 16.93
CA SER A 265 1.88 -15.09 18.29
C SER A 265 1.63 -13.65 18.76
N TYR A 266 1.46 -13.51 20.07
CA TYR A 266 1.35 -12.23 20.77
C TYR A 266 2.55 -12.10 21.69
N PRO A 267 3.28 -10.98 21.71
CA PRO A 267 4.43 -10.74 22.59
C PRO A 267 4.01 -10.59 24.04
#